data_417635fe2cac9b04b900fdc713d796db
#
_entry.id   417635fe2cac9b04b900fdc713d796db
#
_cell.length_a   1.000
_cell.length_b   1.000
_cell.length_c   1.000
_cell.angle_alpha   90.00
_cell.angle_beta   90.00
_cell.angle_gamma   90.00
#
_symmetry.space_group_name_H-M   'P 1'
#
loop_
_entity.id
_entity.type
_entity.pdbx_description
1 polymer ?
#
loop_
_entity_poly.entity_id
_entity_poly.type
_entity_poly.pdbx_seq_one_letter_code
_entity_poly.pdbx_strand_id
1 'polypeptide(L)'
;MLRKLSAVFLLILTSLGFIAGKVNAANEQAKQEVVFADAGWDSVKFHNAVAGFIGTHAYNITPKIISGSTPIIQTALLRGDVDVHMELWTDNVPTFEADMKTGKLLNLGINFDDDKQGLYVPRYLIEGDAKRRIKPLAPDLKTVKDLARYAHLFKDPEDPSKGRLYGAIPGWSIDKILYLKYEAYGLNKNYVYFRSGSEPALNSAFLAAYTKGEPIVGYNYEPTWLTGKLDLVLLQDEPYNEVGFQRGLTEARSVPVCIVANKQLQSKAPEFVAFLQKYHTTSALTAEALAHIADTKCTYDEAAIWFMQRHPELLAQWLPEDKLQSINKALKGDNAAAANWLLSFPEEVQVDWTKPIDNFVNYINTTYASFFNKVKDILTWCILSIERLLNFIPWWLTIIAIAALGNVLTGKLSRGIIYGIGLFAIGAFGYWSMMNETLAVVISSVIISLLLGLPIGILVSTSRLANRLLRPLLDAMQTMPTFVYMIPAVMLLGPGKVPAVLATVVYAVVPVIRLTSHGIQQVDPNVVEASAAFGASRWQTLFKVQIPQAMPTIMTGINQTMMMAVAMVVTCAMIGANGLGMEVLIAINRTESGRGLIAGISIVIIAIIIDRLTQSLADKKKEGK
;
A
#
# COMPACT_ATOMS: atom_id res chain seq x y z
N MET A 1 -25.20 28.60 25.85
CA MET A 1 -24.57 27.98 24.68
C MET A 1 -25.33 26.74 24.23
N LEU A 2 -25.66 25.78 25.10
CA LEU A 2 -26.41 24.55 24.76
C LEU A 2 -27.80 24.79 24.13
N ARG A 3 -28.58 25.81 24.56
CA ARG A 3 -29.89 26.14 23.96
C ARG A 3 -29.82 26.70 22.54
N LYS A 4 -28.69 27.30 22.13
CA LYS A 4 -28.49 27.76 20.74
C LYS A 4 -28.04 26.62 19.83
N LEU A 5 -27.27 25.64 20.34
CA LEU A 5 -26.91 24.43 19.61
C LEU A 5 -28.10 23.49 19.37
N SER A 6 -29.02 23.34 20.36
CA SER A 6 -30.22 22.55 20.18
C SER A 6 -31.22 23.19 19.18
N ALA A 7 -31.28 24.51 19.09
CA ALA A 7 -32.10 25.18 18.09
C ALA A 7 -31.56 25.02 16.67
N VAL A 8 -30.25 25.08 16.49
CA VAL A 8 -29.60 24.82 15.19
C VAL A 8 -29.74 23.35 14.78
N PHE A 9 -29.62 22.42 15.73
CA PHE A 9 -29.80 20.99 15.46
C PHE A 9 -31.25 20.64 15.10
N LEU A 10 -32.23 21.31 15.74
CA LEU A 10 -33.64 21.16 15.40
C LEU A 10 -33.99 21.76 14.04
N LEU A 11 -33.40 22.90 13.67
CA LEU A 11 -33.54 23.50 12.33
C LEU A 11 -32.93 22.62 11.22
N ILE A 12 -31.80 21.96 11.48
CA ILE A 12 -31.22 21.01 10.55
C ILE A 12 -32.10 19.75 10.42
N LEU A 13 -32.64 19.24 11.51
CA LEU A 13 -33.55 18.08 11.49
C LEU A 13 -34.90 18.39 10.80
N THR A 14 -35.44 19.58 10.98
CA THR A 14 -36.70 19.99 10.32
C THR A 14 -36.45 20.26 8.82
N SER A 15 -35.31 20.82 8.42
CA SER A 15 -34.98 20.99 7.01
C SER A 15 -34.68 19.63 6.31
N LEU A 16 -34.08 18.68 6.99
CA LEU A 16 -33.93 17.30 6.51
C LEU A 16 -35.27 16.57 6.36
N GLY A 17 -36.22 16.79 7.27
CA GLY A 17 -37.57 16.23 7.18
C GLY A 17 -38.39 16.79 6.02
N PHE A 18 -38.21 18.07 5.64
CA PHE A 18 -38.89 18.68 4.49
C PHE A 18 -38.29 18.24 3.14
N ILE A 19 -37.02 17.88 3.10
CA ILE A 19 -36.35 17.35 1.90
C ILE A 19 -36.75 15.89 1.69
N ALA A 20 -36.87 15.09 2.73
CA ALA A 20 -37.32 13.70 2.66
C ALA A 20 -38.78 13.53 2.20
N GLY A 21 -39.64 14.55 2.40
CA GLY A 21 -41.07 14.50 2.03
C GLY A 21 -41.37 14.78 0.55
N LYS A 22 -40.40 15.19 -0.27
CA LYS A 22 -40.59 15.49 -1.70
C LYS A 22 -39.92 14.49 -2.66
N VAL A 23 -39.33 13.42 -2.15
CA VAL A 23 -38.70 12.33 -2.96
C VAL A 23 -39.66 11.13 -3.05
N ASN A 24 -40.97 11.34 -3.13
CA ASN A 24 -41.87 10.23 -3.34
C ASN A 24 -42.78 10.45 -4.57
N ALA A 25 -42.77 9.41 -5.40
CA ALA A 25 -43.70 9.07 -6.48
C ALA A 25 -43.42 9.68 -7.86
N ALA A 26 -42.30 9.30 -8.47
CA ALA A 26 -42.37 8.78 -9.83
C ALA A 26 -42.19 7.25 -9.73
N ASN A 27 -42.95 6.51 -10.50
CA ASN A 27 -42.94 5.05 -10.59
C ASN A 27 -41.60 4.61 -11.23
N GLU A 28 -40.46 4.73 -10.50
CA GLU A 28 -39.19 4.10 -10.89
C GLU A 28 -39.28 2.64 -10.49
N GLN A 29 -39.32 1.76 -11.47
CA GLN A 29 -38.97 0.36 -11.24
C GLN A 29 -37.72 0.32 -10.40
N ALA A 30 -37.76 -0.34 -9.24
CA ALA A 30 -36.63 -0.39 -8.31
C ALA A 30 -35.37 -0.84 -9.07
N LYS A 31 -34.35 0.03 -9.10
CA LYS A 31 -33.09 -0.27 -9.76
C LYS A 31 -32.47 -1.50 -9.14
N GLN A 32 -32.00 -2.41 -9.97
CA GLN A 32 -31.44 -3.68 -9.51
C GLN A 32 -29.96 -3.51 -9.16
N GLU A 33 -29.61 -3.76 -7.92
CA GLU A 33 -28.22 -3.69 -7.49
C GLU A 33 -27.42 -4.85 -8.09
N VAL A 34 -26.27 -4.57 -8.70
CA VAL A 34 -25.30 -5.57 -9.18
C VAL A 34 -23.94 -5.27 -8.58
N VAL A 35 -23.36 -6.28 -7.93
CA VAL A 35 -22.10 -6.17 -7.22
C VAL A 35 -20.95 -6.65 -8.10
N PHE A 36 -20.04 -5.74 -8.43
CA PHE A 36 -18.84 -5.99 -9.23
C PHE A 36 -17.63 -6.27 -8.33
N ALA A 37 -16.78 -7.20 -8.76
CA ALA A 37 -15.50 -7.48 -8.14
C ALA A 37 -14.46 -6.41 -8.48
N ASP A 38 -13.72 -5.94 -7.47
CA ASP A 38 -12.49 -5.17 -7.65
C ASP A 38 -11.33 -5.94 -6.99
N ALA A 39 -10.53 -6.61 -7.81
CA ALA A 39 -9.39 -7.40 -7.35
C ALA A 39 -8.09 -6.58 -7.18
N GLY A 40 -8.17 -5.24 -7.32
CA GLY A 40 -7.15 -4.29 -6.90
C GLY A 40 -6.26 -3.72 -8.00
N TRP A 41 -6.47 -4.08 -9.27
CA TRP A 41 -5.72 -3.52 -10.40
C TRP A 41 -6.58 -2.58 -11.27
N ASP A 42 -5.92 -1.71 -12.03
CA ASP A 42 -6.58 -0.59 -12.70
C ASP A 42 -7.49 -1.02 -13.85
N SER A 43 -7.12 -2.06 -14.62
CA SER A 43 -7.94 -2.53 -15.76
C SER A 43 -9.29 -3.07 -15.32
N VAL A 44 -9.37 -3.85 -14.22
CA VAL A 44 -10.68 -4.32 -13.72
C VAL A 44 -11.58 -3.17 -13.29
N LYS A 45 -11.02 -2.11 -12.70
CA LYS A 45 -11.80 -0.91 -12.31
C LYS A 45 -12.34 -0.19 -13.54
N PHE A 46 -11.52 -0.08 -14.59
CA PHE A 46 -11.95 0.49 -15.87
C PHE A 46 -13.08 -0.33 -16.50
N HIS A 47 -12.95 -1.67 -16.58
CA HIS A 47 -14.00 -2.53 -17.11
C HIS A 47 -15.28 -2.48 -16.26
N ASN A 48 -15.16 -2.41 -14.94
CA ASN A 48 -16.28 -2.19 -14.02
C ASN A 48 -16.99 -0.87 -14.30
N ALA A 49 -16.26 0.21 -14.56
CA ALA A 49 -16.83 1.51 -14.87
C ALA A 49 -17.59 1.49 -16.22
N VAL A 50 -17.02 0.88 -17.26
CA VAL A 50 -17.70 0.73 -18.56
C VAL A 50 -18.99 -0.09 -18.41
N ALA A 51 -18.90 -1.27 -17.81
CA ALA A 51 -20.07 -2.15 -17.63
C ALA A 51 -21.09 -1.53 -16.66
N GLY A 52 -20.64 -0.84 -15.63
CA GLY A 52 -21.49 -0.11 -14.69
C GLY A 52 -22.25 1.04 -15.33
N PHE A 53 -21.59 1.85 -16.17
CA PHE A 53 -22.24 2.92 -16.94
C PHE A 53 -23.31 2.36 -17.86
N ILE A 54 -22.99 1.34 -18.65
CA ILE A 54 -23.94 0.67 -19.55
C ILE A 54 -25.09 0.05 -18.76
N GLY A 55 -24.79 -0.62 -17.63
CA GLY A 55 -25.80 -1.18 -16.74
C GLY A 55 -26.78 -0.14 -16.22
N THR A 56 -26.26 1.02 -15.80
CA THR A 56 -27.05 2.13 -15.24
C THR A 56 -27.97 2.77 -16.27
N HIS A 57 -27.48 3.02 -17.48
CA HIS A 57 -28.20 3.81 -18.48
C HIS A 57 -29.00 2.98 -19.48
N ALA A 58 -28.71 1.67 -19.63
CA ALA A 58 -29.41 0.80 -20.56
C ALA A 58 -30.21 -0.34 -19.89
N TYR A 59 -29.82 -0.77 -18.66
CA TYR A 59 -30.38 -1.96 -18.02
C TYR A 59 -30.97 -1.72 -16.62
N ASN A 60 -31.13 -0.47 -16.22
CA ASN A 60 -31.70 -0.08 -14.92
C ASN A 60 -30.98 -0.72 -13.70
N ILE A 61 -29.66 -0.79 -13.75
CA ILE A 61 -28.81 -1.37 -12.72
C ILE A 61 -28.20 -0.27 -11.85
N THR A 62 -28.02 -0.55 -10.55
CA THR A 62 -27.15 0.23 -9.66
C THR A 62 -25.89 -0.56 -9.40
N PRO A 63 -24.73 -0.16 -9.94
CA PRO A 63 -23.46 -0.86 -9.69
C PRO A 63 -22.98 -0.62 -8.26
N LYS A 64 -22.51 -1.67 -7.59
CA LYS A 64 -21.74 -1.61 -6.36
C LYS A 64 -20.42 -2.32 -6.55
N ILE A 65 -19.40 -1.90 -5.82
CA ILE A 65 -18.05 -2.47 -5.90
C ILE A 65 -17.70 -3.12 -4.56
N ILE A 66 -17.18 -4.34 -4.61
CA ILE A 66 -16.52 -5.00 -3.47
C ILE A 66 -15.06 -5.24 -3.85
N SER A 67 -14.15 -4.65 -3.06
CA SER A 67 -12.70 -4.80 -3.26
C SER A 67 -12.13 -5.90 -2.37
N GLY A 68 -11.15 -6.64 -2.90
CA GLY A 68 -10.44 -7.68 -2.15
C GLY A 68 -9.34 -8.34 -2.99
N SER A 69 -8.52 -9.18 -2.37
CA SER A 69 -7.57 -10.01 -3.13
C SER A 69 -8.30 -11.10 -3.93
N THR A 70 -7.65 -11.62 -4.98
CA THR A 70 -8.24 -12.66 -5.86
C THR A 70 -8.89 -13.81 -5.09
N PRO A 71 -8.29 -14.43 -4.05
CA PRO A 71 -8.94 -15.51 -3.30
C PRO A 71 -10.18 -15.06 -2.52
N ILE A 72 -10.17 -13.84 -1.99
CA ILE A 72 -11.32 -13.27 -1.27
C ILE A 72 -12.47 -13.04 -2.24
N ILE A 73 -12.19 -12.40 -3.37
CA ILE A 73 -13.17 -12.13 -4.42
C ILE A 73 -13.73 -13.44 -5.00
N GLN A 74 -12.89 -14.45 -5.25
CA GLN A 74 -13.33 -15.76 -5.73
C GLN A 74 -14.30 -16.44 -4.75
N THR A 75 -14.00 -16.34 -3.44
CA THR A 75 -14.89 -16.86 -2.40
C THR A 75 -16.22 -16.10 -2.36
N ALA A 76 -16.18 -14.77 -2.48
CA ALA A 76 -17.37 -13.92 -2.48
C ALA A 76 -18.24 -14.19 -3.73
N LEU A 77 -17.62 -14.39 -4.89
CA LEU A 77 -18.31 -14.75 -6.14
C LEU A 77 -19.02 -16.10 -6.01
N LEU A 78 -18.37 -17.11 -5.42
CA LEU A 78 -18.98 -18.43 -5.16
C LEU A 78 -20.14 -18.39 -4.17
N ARG A 79 -20.13 -17.46 -3.21
CA ARG A 79 -21.20 -17.25 -2.24
C ARG A 79 -22.37 -16.44 -2.77
N GLY A 80 -22.15 -15.63 -3.82
CA GLY A 80 -23.10 -14.67 -4.34
C GLY A 80 -23.09 -13.33 -3.63
N ASP A 81 -22.04 -13.04 -2.82
CA ASP A 81 -21.79 -11.72 -2.24
C ASP A 81 -21.27 -10.75 -3.32
N VAL A 82 -20.67 -11.27 -4.38
CA VAL A 82 -20.29 -10.61 -5.62
C VAL A 82 -21.06 -11.25 -6.76
N ASP A 83 -21.64 -10.44 -7.64
CA ASP A 83 -22.43 -10.90 -8.79
C ASP A 83 -21.56 -11.17 -10.03
N VAL A 84 -20.55 -10.33 -10.30
CA VAL A 84 -19.72 -10.42 -11.51
C VAL A 84 -18.29 -9.97 -11.29
N HIS A 85 -17.35 -10.67 -11.93
CA HIS A 85 -15.95 -10.30 -12.09
C HIS A 85 -15.68 -10.06 -13.57
N MET A 86 -15.37 -8.82 -13.95
CA MET A 86 -15.18 -8.40 -15.34
C MET A 86 -13.85 -8.86 -15.94
N GLU A 87 -12.89 -9.24 -15.10
CA GLU A 87 -11.52 -9.53 -15.52
C GLU A 87 -10.89 -10.63 -14.66
N LEU A 88 -11.41 -11.87 -14.80
CA LEU A 88 -10.86 -13.02 -14.09
C LEU A 88 -9.76 -13.69 -14.93
N TRP A 89 -8.54 -13.67 -14.42
CA TRP A 89 -7.37 -14.35 -14.98
C TRP A 89 -7.41 -15.83 -14.63
N THR A 90 -8.08 -16.62 -15.45
CA THR A 90 -8.50 -17.99 -15.12
C THR A 90 -7.34 -18.91 -14.77
N ASP A 91 -6.23 -18.86 -15.50
CA ASP A 91 -5.04 -19.69 -15.27
C ASP A 91 -4.30 -19.29 -13.97
N ASN A 92 -4.50 -18.06 -13.51
CA ASN A 92 -3.93 -17.58 -12.25
C ASN A 92 -4.78 -17.97 -11.02
N VAL A 93 -5.95 -18.60 -11.22
CA VAL A 93 -6.84 -19.07 -10.15
C VAL A 93 -6.84 -20.61 -10.10
N PRO A 94 -6.04 -21.25 -9.23
CA PRO A 94 -5.85 -22.70 -9.22
C PRO A 94 -7.14 -23.50 -8.98
N THR A 95 -8.15 -22.87 -8.36
CA THR A 95 -9.45 -23.51 -8.06
C THR A 95 -10.48 -23.31 -9.17
N PHE A 96 -10.20 -22.50 -10.20
CA PHE A 96 -11.20 -22.08 -11.18
C PHE A 96 -11.98 -23.23 -11.81
N GLU A 97 -11.30 -24.26 -12.30
CA GLU A 97 -11.94 -25.44 -12.89
C GLU A 97 -12.82 -26.21 -11.89
N ALA A 98 -12.38 -26.32 -10.64
CA ALA A 98 -13.17 -26.97 -9.59
C ALA A 98 -14.40 -26.12 -9.22
N ASP A 99 -14.21 -24.79 -9.15
CA ASP A 99 -15.26 -23.84 -8.82
C ASP A 99 -16.36 -23.83 -9.91
N MET A 100 -15.97 -23.88 -11.19
CA MET A 100 -16.91 -23.98 -12.32
C MET A 100 -17.74 -25.28 -12.24
N LYS A 101 -17.12 -26.40 -11.86
CA LYS A 101 -17.82 -27.70 -11.68
C LYS A 101 -18.87 -27.67 -10.57
N THR A 102 -18.82 -26.72 -9.65
CA THR A 102 -19.87 -26.56 -8.62
C THR A 102 -21.22 -26.14 -9.20
N GLY A 103 -21.25 -25.64 -10.45
CA GLY A 103 -22.43 -25.09 -11.11
C GLY A 103 -22.96 -23.78 -10.49
N LYS A 104 -22.17 -23.13 -9.62
CA LYS A 104 -22.50 -21.84 -9.00
C LYS A 104 -22.06 -20.65 -9.85
N LEU A 105 -21.10 -20.85 -10.73
CA LEU A 105 -20.53 -19.82 -11.59
C LEU A 105 -20.94 -20.01 -13.05
N LEU A 106 -20.97 -18.91 -13.79
CA LEU A 106 -21.16 -18.82 -15.22
C LEU A 106 -19.94 -18.14 -15.84
N ASN A 107 -19.30 -18.77 -16.81
CA ASN A 107 -18.35 -18.10 -17.68
C ASN A 107 -19.15 -17.41 -18.79
N LEU A 108 -19.12 -16.07 -18.81
CA LEU A 108 -19.89 -15.26 -19.76
C LEU A 108 -19.12 -14.97 -21.05
N GLY A 109 -17.84 -15.32 -21.11
CA GLY A 109 -17.00 -15.12 -22.29
C GLY A 109 -15.66 -14.50 -21.97
N ILE A 110 -14.85 -14.32 -23.00
CA ILE A 110 -13.52 -13.74 -22.93
C ILE A 110 -13.64 -12.21 -23.04
N ASN A 111 -13.09 -11.48 -22.06
CA ASN A 111 -12.93 -10.03 -22.16
C ASN A 111 -11.78 -9.69 -23.12
N PHE A 112 -10.60 -10.28 -22.91
CA PHE A 112 -9.44 -10.22 -23.82
C PHE A 112 -8.55 -11.46 -23.63
N ASP A 113 -7.74 -11.81 -24.65
CA ASP A 113 -6.90 -13.00 -24.70
C ASP A 113 -5.52 -12.74 -25.35
N ASP A 114 -5.14 -11.47 -25.43
CA ASP A 114 -3.89 -11.00 -26.02
C ASP A 114 -2.92 -10.41 -24.96
N ASP A 115 -3.09 -10.82 -23.71
CA ASP A 115 -2.27 -10.41 -22.56
C ASP A 115 -0.84 -10.94 -22.66
N LYS A 116 0.08 -10.27 -21.94
CA LYS A 116 1.45 -10.73 -21.70
C LYS A 116 1.82 -10.50 -20.26
N GLN A 117 2.59 -11.40 -19.69
CA GLN A 117 3.09 -11.25 -18.33
C GLN A 117 4.45 -11.93 -18.16
N GLY A 118 5.32 -11.36 -17.33
CA GLY A 118 6.63 -11.92 -17.08
C GLY A 118 7.61 -10.92 -16.49
N LEU A 119 8.91 -11.12 -16.76
CA LEU A 119 9.94 -10.20 -16.30
C LEU A 119 10.26 -9.16 -17.39
N TYR A 120 10.12 -7.91 -17.03
CA TYR A 120 10.34 -6.77 -17.91
C TYR A 120 11.57 -5.98 -17.51
N VAL A 121 12.22 -5.37 -18.51
CA VAL A 121 13.31 -4.40 -18.34
C VAL A 121 13.04 -3.19 -19.25
N PRO A 122 13.54 -1.99 -18.91
CA PRO A 122 13.49 -0.85 -19.83
C PRO A 122 14.29 -1.11 -21.11
N ARG A 123 13.72 -0.76 -22.29
CA ARG A 123 14.38 -0.94 -23.59
C ARG A 123 15.75 -0.26 -23.67
N TYR A 124 15.90 0.89 -23.01
CA TYR A 124 17.18 1.61 -23.03
C TYR A 124 18.34 0.81 -22.40
N LEU A 125 18.08 -0.22 -21.59
CA LEU A 125 19.15 -1.10 -21.09
C LEU A 125 19.76 -1.95 -22.20
N ILE A 126 18.95 -2.34 -23.18
CA ILE A 126 19.34 -3.21 -24.31
C ILE A 126 19.83 -2.38 -25.49
N GLU A 127 19.07 -1.36 -25.88
CA GLU A 127 19.29 -0.58 -27.11
C GLU A 127 19.92 0.80 -26.85
N GLY A 128 19.88 1.29 -25.61
CA GLY A 128 20.23 2.66 -25.26
C GLY A 128 19.10 3.64 -25.56
N ASP A 129 19.29 4.90 -25.21
CA ASP A 129 18.40 6.02 -25.53
C ASP A 129 19.23 7.25 -25.91
N ALA A 130 19.33 7.50 -27.19
CA ALA A 130 20.14 8.61 -27.73
C ALA A 130 19.60 9.99 -27.27
N LYS A 131 18.26 10.16 -27.14
CA LYS A 131 17.65 11.42 -26.71
C LYS A 131 17.99 11.75 -25.25
N ARG A 132 18.04 10.74 -24.41
CA ARG A 132 18.39 10.84 -22.98
C ARG A 132 19.87 10.63 -22.71
N ARG A 133 20.70 10.38 -23.75
CA ARG A 133 22.13 10.10 -23.66
C ARG A 133 22.46 8.87 -22.80
N ILE A 134 21.59 7.86 -22.81
CA ILE A 134 21.79 6.59 -22.12
C ILE A 134 22.42 5.59 -23.08
N LYS A 135 23.56 5.05 -22.71
CA LYS A 135 24.23 3.97 -23.47
C LYS A 135 23.60 2.61 -23.11
N PRO A 136 23.56 1.65 -24.05
CA PRO A 136 23.10 0.30 -23.74
C PRO A 136 24.05 -0.34 -22.71
N LEU A 137 23.47 -0.81 -21.61
CA LEU A 137 24.21 -1.45 -20.50
C LEU A 137 24.18 -2.98 -20.59
N ALA A 138 23.18 -3.54 -21.26
CA ALA A 138 22.97 -4.97 -21.39
C ALA A 138 22.48 -5.34 -22.81
N PRO A 139 23.26 -5.11 -23.88
CA PRO A 139 22.81 -5.31 -25.27
C PRO A 139 22.46 -6.77 -25.60
N ASP A 140 23.03 -7.74 -24.87
CA ASP A 140 22.79 -9.18 -25.08
C ASP A 140 21.76 -9.75 -24.09
N LEU A 141 21.04 -8.92 -23.33
CA LEU A 141 19.99 -9.35 -22.42
C LEU A 141 18.70 -9.60 -23.20
N LYS A 142 18.41 -10.85 -23.51
CA LYS A 142 17.24 -11.27 -24.29
C LYS A 142 16.31 -12.18 -23.51
N THR A 143 16.86 -13.04 -22.66
CA THR A 143 16.11 -14.10 -21.98
C THR A 143 16.19 -13.94 -20.47
N VAL A 144 15.26 -14.57 -19.75
CA VAL A 144 15.27 -14.63 -18.27
C VAL A 144 16.57 -15.28 -17.76
N LYS A 145 17.13 -16.26 -18.47
CA LYS A 145 18.40 -16.93 -18.11
C LYS A 145 19.59 -15.98 -18.18
N ASP A 146 19.56 -15.00 -19.08
CA ASP A 146 20.63 -14.02 -19.22
C ASP A 146 20.80 -13.13 -18.00
N LEU A 147 19.76 -12.95 -17.21
CA LEU A 147 19.77 -12.13 -15.98
C LEU A 147 20.92 -12.51 -15.05
N ALA A 148 21.29 -13.79 -14.97
CA ALA A 148 22.37 -14.25 -14.10
C ALA A 148 23.70 -13.53 -14.38
N ARG A 149 23.96 -13.08 -15.61
CA ARG A 149 25.18 -12.36 -16.03
C ARG A 149 25.15 -10.87 -15.69
N TYR A 150 23.95 -10.30 -15.53
CA TYR A 150 23.73 -8.86 -15.38
C TYR A 150 23.32 -8.43 -13.97
N ALA A 151 23.41 -9.31 -12.96
CA ALA A 151 23.01 -9.00 -11.60
C ALA A 151 23.67 -7.73 -11.04
N HIS A 152 24.92 -7.48 -11.43
CA HIS A 152 25.70 -6.31 -11.01
C HIS A 152 25.08 -4.96 -11.45
N LEU A 153 24.24 -4.95 -12.48
CA LEU A 153 23.52 -3.75 -12.94
C LEU A 153 22.33 -3.40 -12.04
N PHE A 154 21.65 -4.40 -11.51
CA PHE A 154 20.40 -4.28 -10.75
C PHE A 154 20.61 -4.27 -9.24
N LYS A 155 21.66 -3.61 -8.78
CA LYS A 155 22.11 -3.66 -7.38
C LYS A 155 20.99 -3.56 -6.35
N ASP A 156 20.96 -4.50 -5.42
CA ASP A 156 20.06 -4.44 -4.29
C ASP A 156 20.58 -3.44 -3.25
N PRO A 157 19.76 -2.48 -2.79
CA PRO A 157 20.16 -1.50 -1.77
C PRO A 157 20.47 -2.12 -0.40
N GLU A 158 19.85 -3.28 -0.11
CA GLU A 158 20.02 -3.98 1.18
C GLU A 158 21.13 -5.03 1.15
N ASP A 159 21.38 -5.61 -0.01
CA ASP A 159 22.51 -6.53 -0.25
C ASP A 159 23.26 -6.12 -1.54
N PRO A 160 24.22 -5.18 -1.49
CA PRO A 160 24.95 -4.70 -2.66
C PRO A 160 25.78 -5.76 -3.40
N SER A 161 25.96 -6.95 -2.81
CA SER A 161 26.61 -8.08 -3.47
C SER A 161 25.69 -8.78 -4.48
N LYS A 162 24.39 -8.49 -4.43
CA LYS A 162 23.36 -9.09 -5.28
C LYS A 162 22.60 -8.04 -6.09
N GLY A 163 21.93 -8.49 -7.14
CA GLY A 163 20.92 -7.74 -7.84
C GLY A 163 19.57 -7.79 -7.12
N ARG A 164 18.68 -6.83 -7.36
CA ARG A 164 17.26 -6.87 -6.95
C ARG A 164 16.41 -7.29 -8.13
N LEU A 165 15.63 -8.36 -7.96
CA LEU A 165 14.58 -8.76 -8.88
C LEU A 165 13.23 -8.46 -8.24
N TYR A 166 12.47 -7.54 -8.82
CA TYR A 166 11.15 -7.19 -8.32
C TYR A 166 10.15 -8.27 -8.72
N GLY A 167 9.64 -9.00 -7.74
CA GLY A 167 8.63 -10.03 -7.91
C GLY A 167 7.23 -9.46 -8.12
N ALA A 168 6.25 -10.34 -8.35
CA ALA A 168 4.84 -9.98 -8.39
C ALA A 168 4.31 -9.64 -6.99
N ILE A 169 3.08 -9.15 -6.97
CA ILE A 169 2.44 -8.70 -5.73
C ILE A 169 2.09 -9.90 -4.85
N PRO A 170 2.43 -9.86 -3.57
CA PRO A 170 2.06 -10.91 -2.62
C PRO A 170 0.54 -11.14 -2.61
N GLY A 171 0.13 -12.40 -2.84
CA GLY A 171 -1.28 -12.76 -2.93
C GLY A 171 -1.78 -12.98 -4.35
N TRP A 172 -1.09 -12.51 -5.36
CA TRP A 172 -1.33 -12.94 -6.73
C TRP A 172 -0.74 -14.33 -6.94
N SER A 173 -1.46 -15.20 -7.66
CA SER A 173 -1.02 -16.58 -7.88
C SER A 173 0.31 -16.64 -8.61
N ILE A 174 0.56 -15.69 -9.50
CA ILE A 174 1.80 -15.58 -10.27
C ILE A 174 3.05 -15.31 -9.38
N ASP A 175 2.91 -14.70 -8.20
CA ASP A 175 4.03 -14.49 -7.28
C ASP A 175 4.71 -15.81 -6.89
N LYS A 176 3.92 -16.87 -6.67
CA LYS A 176 4.46 -18.20 -6.36
C LYS A 176 5.24 -18.77 -7.54
N ILE A 177 4.70 -18.65 -8.75
CA ILE A 177 5.32 -19.15 -9.97
C ILE A 177 6.62 -18.41 -10.28
N LEU A 178 6.64 -17.09 -10.14
CA LEU A 178 7.85 -16.29 -10.31
C LEU A 178 8.91 -16.58 -9.25
N TYR A 179 8.50 -16.86 -8.02
CA TYR A 179 9.46 -17.29 -6.99
C TYR A 179 10.08 -18.65 -7.32
N LEU A 180 9.27 -19.61 -7.80
CA LEU A 180 9.80 -20.89 -8.28
C LEU A 180 10.72 -20.69 -9.49
N LYS A 181 10.41 -19.78 -10.42
CA LYS A 181 11.26 -19.41 -11.55
C LYS A 181 12.61 -18.84 -11.08
N TYR A 182 12.58 -17.94 -10.12
CA TYR A 182 13.78 -17.38 -9.50
C TYR A 182 14.69 -18.46 -8.91
N GLU A 183 14.14 -19.48 -8.27
CA GLU A 183 14.90 -20.63 -7.76
C GLU A 183 15.36 -21.57 -8.87
N ALA A 184 14.47 -21.94 -9.79
CA ALA A 184 14.72 -22.90 -10.85
C ALA A 184 15.81 -22.43 -11.83
N TYR A 185 15.86 -21.13 -12.13
CA TYR A 185 16.94 -20.55 -12.96
C TYR A 185 18.20 -20.19 -12.18
N GLY A 186 18.27 -20.53 -10.88
CA GLY A 186 19.43 -20.27 -10.04
C GLY A 186 19.69 -18.78 -9.80
N LEU A 187 18.72 -17.92 -10.03
CA LEU A 187 18.83 -16.47 -9.80
C LEU A 187 19.00 -16.14 -8.32
N ASN A 188 18.58 -17.01 -7.41
CA ASN A 188 18.76 -16.89 -5.96
C ASN A 188 20.23 -16.76 -5.53
N LYS A 189 21.18 -17.18 -6.35
CA LYS A 189 22.62 -17.01 -6.09
C LYS A 189 23.03 -15.55 -6.23
N ASN A 190 22.49 -14.84 -7.22
CA ASN A 190 22.96 -13.53 -7.65
C ASN A 190 21.95 -12.40 -7.43
N TYR A 191 20.69 -12.73 -7.09
CA TYR A 191 19.63 -11.77 -6.87
C TYR A 191 18.93 -11.96 -5.52
N VAL A 192 18.35 -10.89 -5.02
CA VAL A 192 17.33 -10.88 -3.97
C VAL A 192 15.97 -10.82 -4.65
N TYR A 193 15.06 -11.75 -4.34
CA TYR A 193 13.66 -11.67 -4.77
C TYR A 193 12.91 -10.69 -3.88
N PHE A 194 12.63 -9.50 -4.42
CA PHE A 194 12.02 -8.41 -3.66
C PHE A 194 10.52 -8.31 -3.96
N ARG A 195 9.70 -8.37 -2.92
CA ARG A 195 8.25 -8.15 -3.00
C ARG A 195 7.91 -6.71 -2.66
N SER A 196 7.36 -5.98 -3.61
CA SER A 196 7.02 -4.56 -3.44
C SER A 196 5.84 -4.30 -2.48
N GLY A 197 5.12 -5.35 -2.09
CA GLY A 197 3.98 -5.30 -1.18
C GLY A 197 2.67 -4.91 -1.85
N SER A 198 2.68 -4.02 -2.83
CA SER A 198 1.51 -3.58 -3.60
C SER A 198 1.88 -3.19 -5.02
N GLU A 199 0.89 -3.23 -5.93
CA GLU A 199 1.09 -2.81 -7.33
C GLU A 199 1.52 -1.34 -7.45
N PRO A 200 0.92 -0.37 -6.75
CA PRO A 200 1.41 1.01 -6.78
C PRO A 200 2.88 1.15 -6.37
N ALA A 201 3.36 0.34 -5.42
CA ALA A 201 4.76 0.37 -5.02
C ALA A 201 5.68 -0.20 -6.11
N LEU A 202 5.27 -1.29 -6.80
CA LEU A 202 5.98 -1.85 -7.93
C LEU A 202 6.05 -0.87 -9.10
N ASN A 203 4.90 -0.32 -9.49
CA ASN A 203 4.79 0.65 -10.57
C ASN A 203 5.62 1.92 -10.30
N SER A 204 5.61 2.41 -9.05
CA SER A 204 6.44 3.54 -8.63
C SER A 204 7.93 3.24 -8.73
N ALA A 205 8.37 2.01 -8.42
CA ALA A 205 9.77 1.61 -8.58
C ALA A 205 10.19 1.64 -10.05
N PHE A 206 9.37 1.08 -10.95
CA PHE A 206 9.63 1.13 -12.39
C PHE A 206 9.65 2.57 -12.92
N LEU A 207 8.66 3.38 -12.56
CA LEU A 207 8.58 4.78 -12.99
C LEU A 207 9.79 5.58 -12.50
N ALA A 208 10.18 5.42 -11.24
CA ALA A 208 11.34 6.11 -10.66
C ALA A 208 12.65 5.72 -11.35
N ALA A 209 12.90 4.43 -11.55
CA ALA A 209 14.08 3.94 -12.25
C ALA A 209 14.09 4.40 -13.71
N TYR A 210 12.96 4.29 -14.42
CA TYR A 210 12.83 4.71 -15.80
C TYR A 210 13.10 6.20 -15.95
N THR A 211 12.53 7.05 -15.09
CA THR A 211 12.72 8.50 -15.10
C THR A 211 14.19 8.89 -14.91
N LYS A 212 14.90 8.19 -14.01
CA LYS A 212 16.33 8.42 -13.74
C LYS A 212 17.27 7.78 -14.77
N GLY A 213 16.76 6.88 -15.61
CA GLY A 213 17.60 6.09 -16.53
C GLY A 213 18.39 4.98 -15.81
N GLU A 214 17.91 4.55 -14.65
CA GLU A 214 18.55 3.51 -13.82
C GLU A 214 18.07 2.11 -14.24
N PRO A 215 18.93 1.07 -14.09
CA PRO A 215 18.54 -0.31 -14.37
C PRO A 215 17.47 -0.81 -13.39
N ILE A 216 16.43 -1.44 -13.93
CA ILE A 216 15.41 -2.17 -13.16
C ILE A 216 15.01 -3.43 -13.91
N VAL A 217 14.74 -4.51 -13.17
CA VAL A 217 14.14 -5.75 -13.69
C VAL A 217 13.06 -6.22 -12.72
N GLY A 218 11.91 -6.58 -13.24
CA GLY A 218 10.82 -7.08 -12.39
C GLY A 218 9.61 -7.55 -13.17
N TYR A 219 8.66 -8.07 -12.41
CA TYR A 219 7.39 -8.50 -12.93
C TYR A 219 6.57 -7.31 -13.44
N ASN A 220 5.97 -7.50 -14.59
CA ASN A 220 4.90 -6.68 -15.11
C ASN A 220 3.97 -7.52 -15.99
N TYR A 221 2.85 -6.92 -16.41
CA TYR A 221 1.86 -7.55 -17.26
C TYR A 221 1.18 -6.52 -18.17
N GLU A 222 0.52 -7.01 -19.21
CA GLU A 222 -0.29 -6.20 -20.11
C GLU A 222 -1.74 -6.70 -20.01
N PRO A 223 -2.73 -5.79 -19.96
CA PRO A 223 -2.63 -4.34 -20.11
C PRO A 223 -2.38 -3.61 -18.78
N THR A 224 -1.42 -2.68 -18.76
CA THR A 224 -1.25 -1.70 -17.67
C THR A 224 -0.95 -0.32 -18.21
N TRP A 225 -1.22 0.73 -17.41
CA TRP A 225 -0.81 2.07 -17.78
C TRP A 225 0.71 2.21 -17.91
N LEU A 226 1.45 1.40 -17.16
CA LEU A 226 2.91 1.44 -17.13
C LEU A 226 3.50 0.99 -18.47
N THR A 227 3.00 -0.14 -19.00
CA THR A 227 3.43 -0.68 -20.30
C THR A 227 2.96 0.19 -21.47
N GLY A 228 1.83 0.89 -21.31
CA GLY A 228 1.40 1.90 -22.29
C GLY A 228 2.23 3.18 -22.28
N LYS A 229 2.89 3.52 -21.18
CA LYS A 229 3.64 4.77 -21.01
C LYS A 229 5.15 4.61 -21.09
N LEU A 230 5.68 3.50 -20.59
CA LEU A 230 7.11 3.22 -20.54
C LEU A 230 7.47 2.19 -21.62
N ASP A 231 8.57 2.45 -22.32
CA ASP A 231 9.09 1.50 -23.31
C ASP A 231 9.84 0.37 -22.60
N LEU A 232 9.09 -0.68 -22.28
CA LEU A 232 9.56 -1.87 -21.57
C LEU A 232 9.66 -3.06 -22.54
N VAL A 233 10.60 -3.96 -22.27
CA VAL A 233 10.79 -5.21 -23.02
C VAL A 233 10.52 -6.38 -22.11
N LEU A 234 9.61 -7.26 -22.51
CA LEU A 234 9.41 -8.57 -21.90
C LEU A 234 10.59 -9.47 -22.26
N LEU A 235 11.28 -10.01 -21.25
CA LEU A 235 12.34 -10.98 -21.47
C LEU A 235 11.75 -12.32 -21.93
N GLN A 236 12.36 -12.89 -22.97
CA GLN A 236 11.97 -14.20 -23.51
C GLN A 236 12.23 -15.31 -22.49
N ASP A 237 11.45 -16.36 -22.55
CA ASP A 237 11.57 -17.53 -21.70
C ASP A 237 11.39 -18.81 -22.53
N GLU A 238 11.51 -19.99 -21.91
CA GLU A 238 11.19 -21.25 -22.57
C GLU A 238 9.70 -21.29 -22.95
N PRO A 239 9.34 -21.87 -24.11
CA PRO A 239 7.97 -21.94 -24.55
C PRO A 239 7.03 -22.58 -23.52
N TYR A 240 5.82 -22.05 -23.43
CA TYR A 240 4.83 -22.49 -22.45
C TYR A 240 4.53 -24.00 -22.55
N ASN A 241 4.53 -24.63 -21.39
CA ASN A 241 3.86 -25.89 -21.14
C ASN A 241 3.35 -25.91 -19.68
N GLU A 242 2.20 -26.52 -19.46
CA GLU A 242 1.50 -26.48 -18.16
C GLU A 242 2.38 -26.95 -16.99
N VAL A 243 3.06 -28.09 -17.12
CA VAL A 243 3.89 -28.66 -16.06
C VAL A 243 5.12 -27.77 -15.80
N GLY A 244 5.73 -27.23 -16.84
CA GLY A 244 6.84 -26.30 -16.74
C GLY A 244 6.42 -24.99 -16.09
N PHE A 245 5.28 -24.44 -16.48
CA PHE A 245 4.75 -23.21 -15.92
C PHE A 245 4.53 -23.32 -14.40
N GLN A 246 3.86 -24.38 -13.95
CA GLN A 246 3.63 -24.63 -12.51
C GLN A 246 4.93 -24.80 -11.70
N ARG A 247 6.04 -25.12 -12.37
CA ARG A 247 7.38 -25.23 -11.79
C ARG A 247 8.25 -23.97 -11.98
N GLY A 248 7.72 -22.95 -12.65
CA GLY A 248 8.46 -21.73 -12.98
C GLY A 248 9.54 -21.91 -14.06
N LEU A 249 9.41 -22.90 -14.96
CA LEU A 249 10.41 -23.26 -15.98
C LEU A 249 10.11 -22.72 -17.36
N THR A 250 8.92 -22.15 -17.58
CA THR A 250 8.47 -21.68 -18.90
C THR A 250 7.84 -20.31 -18.80
N GLU A 251 7.64 -19.65 -19.94
CA GLU A 251 6.84 -18.42 -20.03
C GLU A 251 5.41 -18.64 -19.56
N ALA A 252 4.73 -17.55 -19.19
CA ALA A 252 3.28 -17.53 -19.12
C ALA A 252 2.72 -17.47 -20.54
N ARG A 253 1.68 -18.27 -20.81
CA ARG A 253 0.90 -18.07 -22.04
C ARG A 253 -0.01 -16.85 -21.88
N SER A 254 -0.50 -16.33 -22.99
CA SER A 254 -1.66 -15.46 -22.97
C SER A 254 -2.85 -16.21 -22.35
N VAL A 255 -3.50 -15.61 -21.36
CA VAL A 255 -4.58 -16.22 -20.58
C VAL A 255 -5.91 -15.72 -21.11
N PRO A 256 -6.89 -16.60 -21.39
CA PRO A 256 -8.25 -16.13 -21.62
C PRO A 256 -8.76 -15.42 -20.35
N VAL A 257 -8.70 -14.10 -20.36
CA VAL A 257 -9.22 -13.28 -19.27
C VAL A 257 -10.73 -13.22 -19.42
N CYS A 258 -11.44 -13.88 -18.51
CA CYS A 258 -12.88 -14.13 -18.66
C CYS A 258 -13.73 -13.20 -17.80
N ILE A 259 -14.94 -12.94 -18.27
CA ILE A 259 -16.01 -12.38 -17.46
C ILE A 259 -16.73 -13.56 -16.79
N VAL A 260 -16.70 -13.59 -15.45
CA VAL A 260 -17.30 -14.67 -14.68
C VAL A 260 -18.34 -14.10 -13.72
N ALA A 261 -19.52 -14.69 -13.70
CA ALA A 261 -20.62 -14.26 -12.85
C ALA A 261 -21.10 -15.36 -11.91
N ASN A 262 -21.66 -14.97 -10.76
CA ASN A 262 -22.45 -15.88 -9.96
C ASN A 262 -23.73 -16.25 -10.73
N LYS A 263 -24.15 -17.51 -10.69
CA LYS A 263 -25.33 -18.03 -11.41
C LYS A 263 -26.62 -17.26 -11.10
N GLN A 264 -26.74 -16.70 -9.92
CA GLN A 264 -27.91 -15.91 -9.51
C GLN A 264 -28.10 -14.66 -10.39
N LEU A 265 -27.02 -14.10 -10.95
CA LEU A 265 -27.09 -12.93 -11.82
C LEU A 265 -27.95 -13.20 -13.07
N GLN A 266 -27.94 -14.45 -13.58
CA GLN A 266 -28.80 -14.85 -14.71
C GLN A 266 -30.28 -14.63 -14.44
N SER A 267 -30.74 -14.90 -13.20
CA SER A 267 -32.13 -14.69 -12.81
C SER A 267 -32.40 -13.23 -12.38
N LYS A 268 -31.37 -12.59 -11.83
CA LYS A 268 -31.40 -11.25 -11.29
C LYS A 268 -31.45 -10.19 -12.41
N ALA A 269 -30.62 -10.33 -13.45
CA ALA A 269 -30.48 -9.35 -14.52
C ALA A 269 -30.19 -10.04 -15.88
N PRO A 270 -31.14 -10.78 -16.47
CA PRO A 270 -30.90 -11.63 -17.67
C PRO A 270 -30.45 -10.81 -18.89
N GLU A 271 -31.02 -9.63 -19.13
CA GLU A 271 -30.63 -8.78 -20.25
C GLU A 271 -29.22 -8.22 -20.09
N PHE A 272 -28.83 -7.90 -18.85
CA PHE A 272 -27.47 -7.45 -18.55
C PHE A 272 -26.45 -8.58 -18.74
N VAL A 273 -26.79 -9.80 -18.35
CA VAL A 273 -25.96 -10.99 -18.64
C VAL A 273 -25.77 -11.17 -20.13
N ALA A 274 -26.80 -10.99 -20.94
CA ALA A 274 -26.71 -11.09 -22.41
C ALA A 274 -25.79 -10.00 -23.02
N PHE A 275 -25.75 -8.81 -22.42
CA PHE A 275 -24.76 -7.79 -22.77
C PHE A 275 -23.34 -8.23 -22.37
N LEU A 276 -23.14 -8.70 -21.12
CA LEU A 276 -21.81 -9.15 -20.65
C LEU A 276 -21.23 -10.29 -21.50
N GLN A 277 -22.09 -11.16 -22.06
CA GLN A 277 -21.66 -12.21 -22.98
C GLN A 277 -21.14 -11.71 -24.34
N LYS A 278 -21.48 -10.47 -24.70
CA LYS A 278 -20.98 -9.83 -25.92
C LYS A 278 -19.82 -8.86 -25.65
N TYR A 279 -19.57 -8.56 -24.38
CA TYR A 279 -18.51 -7.64 -23.99
C TYR A 279 -17.14 -8.26 -24.29
N HIS A 280 -16.38 -7.62 -25.14
CA HIS A 280 -15.05 -8.06 -25.55
C HIS A 280 -14.18 -6.84 -25.85
N THR A 281 -12.93 -6.85 -25.37
CA THR A 281 -11.95 -5.81 -25.61
C THR A 281 -10.62 -6.41 -26.07
N THR A 282 -9.55 -5.63 -26.06
CA THR A 282 -8.17 -6.10 -26.27
C THR A 282 -7.26 -5.46 -25.25
N SER A 283 -6.09 -6.07 -25.02
CA SER A 283 -5.05 -5.46 -24.17
C SER A 283 -4.66 -4.07 -24.66
N ALA A 284 -4.61 -3.85 -25.97
CA ALA A 284 -4.29 -2.55 -26.56
C ALA A 284 -5.35 -1.49 -26.25
N LEU A 285 -6.63 -1.81 -26.41
CA LEU A 285 -7.75 -0.90 -26.11
C LEU A 285 -7.82 -0.57 -24.62
N THR A 286 -7.60 -1.56 -23.78
CA THR A 286 -7.58 -1.38 -22.33
C THR A 286 -6.37 -0.52 -21.92
N ALA A 287 -5.18 -0.78 -22.46
CA ALA A 287 -3.98 0.02 -22.20
C ALA A 287 -4.13 1.48 -22.65
N GLU A 288 -4.82 1.75 -23.76
CA GLU A 288 -5.17 3.11 -24.22
C GLU A 288 -5.99 3.85 -23.16
N ALA A 289 -7.04 3.21 -22.62
CA ALA A 289 -7.86 3.82 -21.57
C ALA A 289 -7.05 4.07 -20.28
N LEU A 290 -6.23 3.12 -19.88
CA LEU A 290 -5.37 3.25 -18.69
C LEU A 290 -4.29 4.34 -18.87
N ALA A 291 -3.73 4.48 -20.07
CA ALA A 291 -2.81 5.56 -20.39
C ALA A 291 -3.52 6.92 -20.33
N HIS A 292 -4.76 7.00 -20.84
CA HIS A 292 -5.57 8.21 -20.72
C HIS A 292 -5.81 8.61 -19.27
N ILE A 293 -6.16 7.65 -18.38
CA ILE A 293 -6.30 7.88 -16.94
C ILE A 293 -4.99 8.41 -16.35
N ALA A 294 -3.86 7.77 -16.68
CA ALA A 294 -2.56 8.16 -16.16
C ALA A 294 -2.12 9.57 -16.58
N ASP A 295 -2.47 10.00 -17.79
CA ASP A 295 -2.08 11.30 -18.36
C ASP A 295 -3.02 12.43 -17.93
N THR A 296 -4.31 12.18 -17.89
CA THR A 296 -5.34 13.20 -17.58
C THR A 296 -5.67 13.24 -16.09
N LYS A 297 -5.39 12.17 -15.33
CA LYS A 297 -5.80 11.96 -13.94
C LYS A 297 -7.32 11.93 -13.75
N CYS A 298 -8.05 11.60 -14.81
CA CYS A 298 -9.49 11.43 -14.73
C CYS A 298 -9.86 10.19 -13.91
N THR A 299 -11.09 10.13 -13.47
CA THR A 299 -11.67 8.95 -12.79
C THR A 299 -11.89 7.81 -13.79
N TYR A 300 -12.10 6.59 -13.27
CA TYR A 300 -12.43 5.44 -14.13
C TYR A 300 -13.76 5.65 -14.86
N ASP A 301 -14.73 6.33 -14.24
CA ASP A 301 -16.03 6.65 -14.85
C ASP A 301 -15.87 7.65 -16.01
N GLU A 302 -15.07 8.69 -15.84
CA GLU A 302 -14.76 9.64 -16.92
C GLU A 302 -13.98 8.98 -18.06
N ALA A 303 -13.03 8.09 -17.71
CA ALA A 303 -12.30 7.32 -18.71
C ALA A 303 -13.21 6.34 -19.47
N ALA A 304 -14.19 5.73 -18.80
CA ALA A 304 -15.19 4.88 -19.45
C ALA A 304 -16.05 5.68 -20.43
N ILE A 305 -16.49 6.88 -20.07
CA ILE A 305 -17.23 7.79 -20.97
C ILE A 305 -16.35 8.16 -22.17
N TRP A 306 -15.12 8.62 -21.93
CA TRP A 306 -14.17 8.96 -22.98
C TRP A 306 -13.91 7.79 -23.94
N PHE A 307 -13.70 6.59 -23.41
CA PHE A 307 -13.46 5.38 -24.18
C PHE A 307 -14.65 5.01 -25.07
N MET A 308 -15.87 5.03 -24.50
CA MET A 308 -17.08 4.74 -25.25
C MET A 308 -17.38 5.77 -26.35
N GLN A 309 -17.07 7.05 -26.11
CA GLN A 309 -17.19 8.09 -27.13
C GLN A 309 -16.17 7.92 -28.27
N ARG A 310 -15.00 7.38 -27.97
CA ARG A 310 -13.91 7.16 -28.92
C ARG A 310 -14.07 5.88 -29.74
N HIS A 311 -14.73 4.87 -29.16
CA HIS A 311 -14.94 3.56 -29.76
C HIS A 311 -16.43 3.20 -29.88
N PRO A 312 -17.23 4.00 -30.64
CA PRO A 312 -18.66 3.75 -30.80
C PRO A 312 -18.96 2.42 -31.53
N GLU A 313 -18.01 1.90 -32.31
CA GLU A 313 -18.09 0.61 -32.99
C GLU A 313 -18.19 -0.56 -32.01
N LEU A 314 -17.55 -0.46 -30.83
CA LEU A 314 -17.67 -1.50 -29.80
C LEU A 314 -19.05 -1.50 -29.17
N LEU A 315 -19.62 -0.32 -28.91
CA LEU A 315 -20.99 -0.21 -28.40
C LEU A 315 -22.01 -0.84 -29.33
N ALA A 316 -21.84 -0.67 -30.66
CA ALA A 316 -22.71 -1.27 -31.65
C ALA A 316 -22.59 -2.81 -31.72
N GLN A 317 -21.43 -3.37 -31.35
CA GLN A 317 -21.23 -4.82 -31.23
C GLN A 317 -21.84 -5.41 -29.96
N TRP A 318 -21.75 -4.67 -28.84
CA TRP A 318 -22.19 -5.15 -27.54
C TRP A 318 -23.69 -5.01 -27.30
N LEU A 319 -24.31 -3.96 -27.86
CA LEU A 319 -25.66 -3.54 -27.49
C LEU A 319 -26.66 -3.71 -28.63
N PRO A 320 -27.91 -4.12 -28.33
CA PRO A 320 -29.00 -3.99 -29.27
C PRO A 320 -29.34 -2.51 -29.50
N GLU A 321 -29.99 -2.23 -30.64
CA GLU A 321 -30.24 -0.86 -31.16
C GLU A 321 -30.93 0.08 -30.14
N ASP A 322 -31.93 -0.41 -29.42
CA ASP A 322 -32.68 0.35 -28.42
C ASP A 322 -31.79 0.76 -27.23
N LYS A 323 -30.91 -0.14 -26.78
CA LYS A 323 -29.96 0.11 -25.69
C LYS A 323 -28.83 1.04 -26.14
N LEU A 324 -28.36 0.86 -27.39
CA LEU A 324 -27.35 1.72 -28.03
C LEU A 324 -27.84 3.19 -28.09
N GLN A 325 -29.09 3.44 -28.45
CA GLN A 325 -29.66 4.78 -28.46
C GLN A 325 -29.68 5.39 -27.05
N SER A 326 -30.03 4.61 -26.03
CA SER A 326 -30.02 5.05 -24.64
C SER A 326 -28.63 5.46 -24.17
N ILE A 327 -27.61 4.66 -24.51
CA ILE A 327 -26.21 4.96 -24.18
C ILE A 327 -25.70 6.19 -24.94
N ASN A 328 -25.99 6.29 -26.25
CA ASN A 328 -25.59 7.46 -27.05
C ASN A 328 -26.23 8.76 -26.52
N LYS A 329 -27.45 8.72 -26.00
CA LYS A 329 -28.09 9.85 -25.33
C LYS A 329 -27.37 10.21 -24.02
N ALA A 330 -27.05 9.22 -23.21
CA ALA A 330 -26.32 9.43 -21.97
C ALA A 330 -24.91 10.01 -22.20
N LEU A 331 -24.20 9.53 -23.22
CA LEU A 331 -22.85 9.99 -23.59
C LEU A 331 -22.83 11.44 -24.15
N LYS A 332 -23.93 11.92 -24.74
CA LYS A 332 -24.06 13.30 -25.24
C LYS A 332 -24.33 14.32 -24.14
N GLY A 333 -24.49 13.89 -22.91
CA GLY A 333 -24.76 14.80 -21.80
C GLY A 333 -26.17 15.38 -21.77
N ASP A 334 -27.11 14.80 -22.55
CA ASP A 334 -28.55 15.08 -22.45
C ASP A 334 -29.17 14.63 -21.10
N ASN A 335 -28.34 14.26 -20.15
CA ASN A 335 -28.66 14.25 -18.74
C ASN A 335 -28.62 15.68 -18.20
N ALA A 336 -29.54 16.50 -18.68
CA ALA A 336 -30.03 17.65 -17.97
C ALA A 336 -30.92 17.19 -16.79
N ALA A 337 -30.42 16.32 -15.95
CA ALA A 337 -30.63 16.50 -14.53
C ALA A 337 -29.92 17.83 -14.25
N ALA A 338 -30.68 18.94 -14.24
CA ALA A 338 -30.22 20.23 -13.78
C ALA A 338 -29.39 19.94 -12.53
N ALA A 339 -28.07 20.10 -12.67
CA ALA A 339 -27.14 19.87 -11.58
C ALA A 339 -27.69 20.74 -10.46
N ASN A 340 -28.33 20.10 -9.49
CA ASN A 340 -29.01 20.79 -8.43
C ASN A 340 -27.83 21.27 -7.59
N TRP A 341 -27.30 22.47 -7.91
CA TRP A 341 -26.14 23.08 -7.26
C TRP A 341 -26.23 23.06 -5.73
N LEU A 342 -27.46 22.84 -5.24
CA LEU A 342 -27.74 22.62 -3.82
C LEU A 342 -27.40 21.19 -3.34
N LEU A 343 -27.31 20.22 -4.23
CA LEU A 343 -27.07 18.81 -3.90
C LEU A 343 -25.70 18.29 -4.38
N SER A 344 -25.12 18.91 -5.41
CA SER A 344 -23.79 18.60 -5.92
C SER A 344 -22.89 19.84 -5.84
N PHE A 345 -21.61 19.64 -5.51
CA PHE A 345 -20.63 20.72 -5.51
C PHE A 345 -20.39 21.17 -6.96
N PRO A 346 -20.45 22.49 -7.28
CA PRO A 346 -20.31 22.97 -8.65
C PRO A 346 -18.94 22.62 -9.24
N GLU A 347 -18.90 21.98 -10.41
CA GLU A 347 -17.67 21.58 -11.08
C GLU A 347 -16.79 22.78 -11.45
N GLU A 348 -17.39 23.91 -11.75
CA GLU A 348 -16.72 25.17 -12.11
C GLU A 348 -15.81 25.73 -10.98
N VAL A 349 -16.07 25.32 -9.73
CA VAL A 349 -15.31 25.74 -8.55
C VAL A 349 -14.28 24.68 -8.12
N GLN A 350 -14.31 23.50 -8.74
CA GLN A 350 -13.35 22.43 -8.46
C GLN A 350 -11.98 22.80 -9.05
N VAL A 351 -10.95 22.75 -8.21
CA VAL A 351 -9.57 23.03 -8.62
C VAL A 351 -8.78 21.74 -8.55
N ASP A 352 -8.26 21.32 -9.69
CA ASP A 352 -7.35 20.16 -9.76
C ASP A 352 -5.94 20.55 -9.30
N TRP A 353 -5.59 20.17 -8.08
CA TRP A 353 -4.26 20.31 -7.51
C TRP A 353 -3.34 19.10 -7.77
N THR A 354 -3.82 18.05 -8.41
CA THR A 354 -3.03 16.82 -8.60
C THR A 354 -1.82 17.08 -9.50
N LYS A 355 -2.02 17.70 -10.66
CA LYS A 355 -0.92 18.02 -11.60
C LYS A 355 0.16 18.94 -10.99
N PRO A 356 -0.18 20.06 -10.32
CA PRO A 356 0.81 20.88 -9.61
C PRO A 356 1.61 20.10 -8.57
N ILE A 357 0.95 19.24 -7.78
CA ILE A 357 1.61 18.44 -6.76
C ILE A 357 2.52 17.37 -7.39
N ASP A 358 2.05 16.65 -8.41
CA ASP A 358 2.85 15.65 -9.13
C ASP A 358 4.09 16.28 -9.77
N ASN A 359 3.93 17.45 -10.42
CA ASN A 359 5.04 18.19 -11.01
C ASN A 359 6.05 18.63 -9.95
N PHE A 360 5.59 19.07 -8.78
CA PHE A 360 6.45 19.45 -7.67
C PHE A 360 7.22 18.24 -7.12
N VAL A 361 6.56 17.10 -6.90
CA VAL A 361 7.23 15.87 -6.44
C VAL A 361 8.24 15.39 -7.48
N ASN A 362 7.90 15.41 -8.77
CA ASN A 362 8.81 15.05 -9.86
C ASN A 362 10.00 16.01 -9.95
N TYR A 363 9.78 17.31 -9.81
CA TYR A 363 10.85 18.30 -9.74
C TYR A 363 11.81 18.03 -8.58
N ILE A 364 11.28 17.76 -7.40
CA ILE A 364 12.11 17.41 -6.24
C ILE A 364 12.88 16.12 -6.51
N ASN A 365 12.23 15.08 -7.03
CA ASN A 365 12.84 13.78 -7.28
C ASN A 365 13.98 13.86 -8.32
N THR A 366 13.83 14.68 -9.34
CA THR A 366 14.87 14.85 -10.38
C THR A 366 15.98 15.80 -9.94
N THR A 367 15.62 16.96 -9.40
CA THR A 367 16.59 18.01 -9.04
C THR A 367 17.45 17.60 -7.83
N TYR A 368 16.86 16.93 -6.85
CA TYR A 368 17.53 16.54 -5.60
C TYR A 368 17.79 15.04 -5.50
N ALA A 369 17.79 14.31 -6.62
CA ALA A 369 18.03 12.87 -6.67
C ALA A 369 19.30 12.46 -5.90
N SER A 370 20.42 13.17 -6.10
CA SER A 370 21.68 12.89 -5.41
C SER A 370 21.58 13.03 -3.88
N PHE A 371 20.81 14.01 -3.39
CA PHE A 371 20.57 14.18 -1.96
C PHE A 371 19.75 13.01 -1.41
N PHE A 372 18.63 12.66 -2.06
CA PHE A 372 17.78 11.55 -1.60
C PHE A 372 18.50 10.21 -1.67
N ASN A 373 19.33 9.97 -2.68
CA ASN A 373 20.14 8.77 -2.76
C ASN A 373 21.14 8.69 -1.60
N LYS A 374 21.81 9.78 -1.23
CA LYS A 374 22.69 9.81 -0.06
C LYS A 374 21.93 9.55 1.25
N VAL A 375 20.76 10.16 1.42
CA VAL A 375 19.90 9.91 2.59
C VAL A 375 19.48 8.45 2.64
N LYS A 376 19.08 7.88 1.50
CA LYS A 376 18.75 6.46 1.36
C LYS A 376 19.92 5.58 1.77
N ASP A 377 21.13 5.84 1.27
CA ASP A 377 22.32 5.04 1.55
C ASP A 377 22.67 5.07 3.05
N ILE A 378 22.63 6.26 3.68
CA ILE A 378 22.87 6.41 5.13
C ILE A 378 21.84 5.63 5.95
N LEU A 379 20.56 5.79 5.63
CA LEU A 379 19.49 5.10 6.35
C LEU A 379 19.55 3.59 6.13
N THR A 380 19.84 3.14 4.90
CA THR A 380 20.06 1.73 4.59
C THR A 380 21.20 1.17 5.44
N TRP A 381 22.34 1.86 5.49
CA TRP A 381 23.48 1.45 6.31
C TRP A 381 23.12 1.35 7.80
N CYS A 382 22.38 2.32 8.34
CA CYS A 382 21.92 2.32 9.73
C CYS A 382 21.01 1.12 10.02
N ILE A 383 19.98 0.91 9.18
CA ILE A 383 19.01 -0.18 9.35
C ILE A 383 19.72 -1.54 9.27
N LEU A 384 20.56 -1.75 8.24
CA LEU A 384 21.29 -2.99 8.05
C LEU A 384 22.34 -3.23 9.13
N SER A 385 22.90 -2.17 9.74
CA SER A 385 23.83 -2.33 10.86
C SER A 385 23.11 -2.85 12.11
N ILE A 386 21.90 -2.35 12.39
CA ILE A 386 21.06 -2.86 13.47
C ILE A 386 20.65 -4.31 13.18
N GLU A 387 20.22 -4.61 11.97
CA GLU A 387 19.83 -5.96 11.56
C GLU A 387 20.98 -6.96 11.67
N ARG A 388 22.17 -6.58 11.18
CA ARG A 388 23.39 -7.40 11.31
C ARG A 388 23.76 -7.64 12.78
N LEU A 389 23.62 -6.62 13.62
CA LEU A 389 23.85 -6.77 15.06
C LEU A 389 22.87 -7.78 15.68
N LEU A 390 21.57 -7.68 15.36
CA LEU A 390 20.56 -8.61 15.85
C LEU A 390 20.80 -10.04 15.36
N ASN A 391 21.21 -10.21 14.12
CA ASN A 391 21.52 -11.52 13.52
C ASN A 391 22.85 -12.11 13.98
N PHE A 392 23.82 -11.27 14.40
CA PHE A 392 25.11 -11.71 14.95
C PHE A 392 24.96 -12.34 16.34
N ILE A 393 23.99 -11.87 17.13
CA ILE A 393 23.74 -12.41 18.46
C ILE A 393 23.06 -13.79 18.33
N PRO A 394 23.61 -14.87 18.89
CA PRO A 394 22.97 -16.16 18.87
C PRO A 394 21.55 -16.13 19.48
N TRP A 395 20.60 -16.81 18.87
CA TRP A 395 19.20 -16.78 19.28
C TRP A 395 18.97 -17.12 20.78
N TRP A 396 19.69 -18.12 21.29
CA TRP A 396 19.60 -18.51 22.69
C TRP A 396 20.13 -17.43 23.65
N LEU A 397 21.17 -16.68 23.23
CA LEU A 397 21.73 -15.57 24.01
C LEU A 397 20.75 -14.40 24.07
N THR A 398 20.08 -14.10 22.96
CA THR A 398 19.02 -13.09 22.90
C THR A 398 17.88 -13.44 23.87
N ILE A 399 17.42 -14.70 23.88
CA ILE A 399 16.38 -15.16 24.79
C ILE A 399 16.81 -15.00 26.26
N ILE A 400 18.02 -15.46 26.59
CA ILE A 400 18.55 -15.34 27.96
C ILE A 400 18.70 -13.87 28.36
N ALA A 401 19.23 -13.03 27.48
CA ALA A 401 19.43 -11.61 27.75
C ALA A 401 18.11 -10.88 28.01
N ILE A 402 17.08 -11.13 27.19
CA ILE A 402 15.75 -10.52 27.38
C ILE A 402 15.05 -11.07 28.63
N ALA A 403 15.17 -12.36 28.92
CA ALA A 403 14.64 -12.95 30.13
C ALA A 403 15.32 -12.37 31.40
N ALA A 404 16.66 -12.25 31.36
CA ALA A 404 17.42 -11.63 32.46
C ALA A 404 17.05 -10.15 32.63
N LEU A 405 16.98 -9.40 31.53
CA LEU A 405 16.57 -7.98 31.53
C LEU A 405 15.14 -7.83 32.11
N GLY A 406 14.21 -8.70 31.68
CA GLY A 406 12.85 -8.75 32.20
C GLY A 406 12.81 -9.00 33.71
N ASN A 407 13.60 -9.94 34.20
CA ASN A 407 13.73 -10.19 35.65
C ASN A 407 14.30 -8.98 36.40
N VAL A 408 15.42 -8.43 35.93
CA VAL A 408 16.11 -7.29 36.57
C VAL A 408 15.23 -6.04 36.59
N LEU A 409 14.53 -5.74 35.51
CA LEU A 409 13.72 -4.52 35.41
C LEU A 409 12.40 -4.64 36.18
N THR A 410 11.76 -5.80 36.14
CA THR A 410 10.44 -5.97 36.78
C THR A 410 10.50 -6.52 38.21
N GLY A 411 11.66 -6.98 38.66
CA GLY A 411 11.83 -7.62 39.96
C GLY A 411 11.13 -8.98 40.10
N LYS A 412 10.61 -9.57 39.01
CA LYS A 412 9.84 -10.84 39.01
C LYS A 412 10.41 -11.81 38.00
N LEU A 413 10.97 -12.92 38.47
CA LEU A 413 11.53 -13.99 37.64
C LEU A 413 10.50 -14.55 36.64
N SER A 414 9.22 -14.67 37.05
CA SER A 414 8.14 -15.16 36.19
C SER A 414 7.95 -14.35 34.94
N ARG A 415 8.11 -13.03 34.99
CA ARG A 415 8.01 -12.15 33.80
C ARG A 415 9.16 -12.40 32.83
N GLY A 416 10.39 -12.52 33.35
CA GLY A 416 11.55 -12.86 32.51
C GLY A 416 11.36 -14.20 31.80
N ILE A 417 10.88 -15.22 32.50
CA ILE A 417 10.57 -16.54 31.91
C ILE A 417 9.51 -16.43 30.82
N ILE A 418 8.42 -15.70 31.04
CA ILE A 418 7.35 -15.49 30.04
C ILE A 418 7.90 -14.83 28.77
N TYR A 419 8.78 -13.82 28.91
CA TYR A 419 9.40 -13.17 27.75
C TYR A 419 10.30 -14.12 26.98
N GLY A 420 11.08 -14.96 27.69
CA GLY A 420 11.90 -16.00 27.08
C GLY A 420 11.08 -17.05 26.34
N ILE A 421 9.97 -17.52 26.92
CA ILE A 421 9.04 -18.45 26.27
C ILE A 421 8.41 -17.82 25.02
N GLY A 422 8.00 -16.55 25.10
CA GLY A 422 7.45 -15.84 23.95
C GLY A 422 8.43 -15.75 22.78
N LEU A 423 9.70 -15.37 23.02
CA LEU A 423 10.73 -15.34 21.99
C LEU A 423 11.07 -16.73 21.44
N PHE A 424 11.12 -17.75 22.32
CA PHE A 424 11.33 -19.13 21.89
C PHE A 424 10.20 -19.62 20.98
N ALA A 425 8.94 -19.25 21.27
CA ALA A 425 7.80 -19.59 20.43
C ALA A 425 7.91 -18.96 19.03
N ILE A 426 8.35 -17.70 18.91
CA ILE A 426 8.59 -17.07 17.61
C ILE A 426 9.64 -17.84 16.81
N GLY A 427 10.72 -18.27 17.46
CA GLY A 427 11.75 -19.10 16.84
C GLY A 427 11.21 -20.48 16.41
N ALA A 428 10.41 -21.13 17.26
CA ALA A 428 9.76 -22.41 16.97
C ALA A 428 8.78 -22.34 15.80
N PHE A 429 8.15 -21.18 15.58
CA PHE A 429 7.30 -20.92 14.40
C PHE A 429 8.10 -20.65 13.12
N GLY A 430 9.43 -20.60 13.17
CA GLY A 430 10.29 -20.32 12.02
C GLY A 430 10.43 -18.83 11.67
N TYR A 431 9.97 -17.92 12.52
CA TYR A 431 9.91 -16.48 12.24
C TYR A 431 11.06 -15.67 12.86
N TRP A 432 12.14 -16.31 13.32
CA TRP A 432 13.25 -15.64 14.01
C TRP A 432 13.92 -14.56 13.15
N SER A 433 14.27 -14.89 11.91
CA SER A 433 14.89 -13.93 10.96
C SER A 433 13.95 -12.76 10.65
N MET A 434 12.68 -13.05 10.38
CA MET A 434 11.66 -12.03 10.09
C MET A 434 11.39 -11.12 11.29
N MET A 435 11.49 -11.67 12.51
CA MET A 435 11.45 -10.89 13.75
C MET A 435 12.60 -9.87 13.80
N ASN A 436 13.83 -10.31 13.50
CA ASN A 436 15.00 -9.44 13.52
C ASN A 436 14.91 -8.33 12.47
N GLU A 437 14.41 -8.62 11.27
CA GLU A 437 14.13 -7.63 10.23
C GLU A 437 13.11 -6.59 10.71
N THR A 438 12.00 -7.06 11.31
CA THR A 438 10.96 -6.19 11.88
C THR A 438 11.54 -5.31 12.98
N LEU A 439 12.32 -5.89 13.90
CA LEU A 439 12.95 -5.15 14.97
C LEU A 439 13.95 -4.11 14.46
N ALA A 440 14.70 -4.41 13.39
CA ALA A 440 15.62 -3.45 12.80
C ALA A 440 14.89 -2.20 12.27
N VAL A 441 13.75 -2.37 11.60
CA VAL A 441 12.91 -1.26 11.13
C VAL A 441 12.33 -0.47 12.31
N VAL A 442 11.75 -1.16 13.30
CA VAL A 442 11.14 -0.53 14.47
C VAL A 442 12.18 0.25 15.28
N ILE A 443 13.32 -0.37 15.63
CA ILE A 443 14.39 0.27 16.42
C ILE A 443 14.95 1.47 15.68
N SER A 444 15.21 1.36 14.37
CA SER A 444 15.68 2.49 13.55
C SER A 444 14.68 3.64 13.58
N SER A 445 13.40 3.35 13.40
CA SER A 445 12.34 4.35 13.42
C SER A 445 12.23 5.05 14.78
N VAL A 446 12.31 4.28 15.86
CA VAL A 446 12.27 4.83 17.24
C VAL A 446 13.49 5.71 17.51
N ILE A 447 14.70 5.25 17.17
CA ILE A 447 15.92 6.05 17.36
C ILE A 447 15.80 7.39 16.63
N ILE A 448 15.40 7.39 15.36
CA ILE A 448 15.24 8.61 14.58
C ILE A 448 14.13 9.48 15.18
N SER A 449 13.01 8.88 15.59
CA SER A 449 11.90 9.61 16.24
C SER A 449 12.34 10.27 17.54
N LEU A 450 13.18 9.62 18.34
CA LEU A 450 13.72 10.21 19.57
C LEU A 450 14.75 11.32 19.30
N LEU A 451 15.65 11.10 18.33
CA LEU A 451 16.65 12.08 17.93
C LEU A 451 16.02 13.39 17.41
N LEU A 452 14.90 13.29 16.72
CA LEU A 452 14.15 14.45 16.22
C LEU A 452 13.15 14.96 17.27
N GLY A 453 12.42 14.06 17.90
CA GLY A 453 11.27 14.39 18.72
C GLY A 453 11.62 15.02 20.07
N LEU A 454 12.69 14.57 20.74
CA LEU A 454 13.10 15.17 22.01
C LEU A 454 13.56 16.63 21.85
N PRO A 455 14.47 16.98 20.91
CA PRO A 455 14.84 18.39 20.69
C PRO A 455 13.66 19.26 20.24
N ILE A 456 12.81 18.74 19.33
CA ILE A 456 11.62 19.47 18.89
C ILE A 456 10.64 19.68 20.05
N GLY A 457 10.41 18.66 20.89
CA GLY A 457 9.56 18.76 22.09
C GLY A 457 10.07 19.80 23.09
N ILE A 458 11.38 19.85 23.30
CA ILE A 458 12.04 20.91 24.13
C ILE A 458 11.82 22.27 23.46
N LEU A 459 12.03 22.41 22.18
CA LEU A 459 11.82 23.67 21.45
C LEU A 459 10.37 24.14 21.57
N VAL A 460 9.40 23.23 21.40
CA VAL A 460 7.95 23.52 21.54
C VAL A 460 7.60 23.94 22.96
N SER A 461 8.27 23.37 23.98
CA SER A 461 8.03 23.73 25.38
C SER A 461 8.55 25.13 25.72
N THR A 462 9.64 25.57 25.10
CA THR A 462 10.36 26.82 25.44
C THR A 462 9.97 28.00 24.55
N SER A 463 9.43 27.76 23.34
CA SER A 463 9.10 28.80 22.37
C SER A 463 7.59 28.82 22.04
N ARG A 464 6.92 29.95 22.34
CA ARG A 464 5.50 30.17 21.98
C ARG A 464 5.27 30.13 20.46
N LEU A 465 6.24 30.66 19.69
CA LEU A 465 6.14 30.65 18.22
C LEU A 465 6.24 29.21 17.67
N ALA A 466 7.24 28.44 18.14
CA ALA A 466 7.40 27.05 17.74
C ALA A 466 6.14 26.22 18.09
N ASN A 467 5.57 26.41 19.28
CA ASN A 467 4.33 25.73 19.67
C ASN A 467 3.16 26.09 18.75
N ARG A 468 2.99 27.38 18.42
CA ARG A 468 1.89 27.83 17.53
C ARG A 468 2.01 27.27 16.11
N LEU A 469 3.23 27.18 15.56
CA LEU A 469 3.46 26.72 14.19
C LEU A 469 3.47 25.19 14.09
N LEU A 470 4.10 24.50 15.05
CA LEU A 470 4.25 23.05 14.99
C LEU A 470 3.01 22.29 15.43
N ARG A 471 2.19 22.84 16.32
CA ARG A 471 0.99 22.15 16.81
C ARG A 471 0.02 21.73 15.70
N PRO A 472 -0.39 22.59 14.75
CA PRO A 472 -1.25 22.19 13.63
C PRO A 472 -0.59 21.14 12.73
N LEU A 473 0.74 21.22 12.53
CA LEU A 473 1.49 20.24 11.76
C LEU A 473 1.46 18.86 12.44
N LEU A 474 1.69 18.82 13.76
CA LEU A 474 1.63 17.57 14.53
C LEU A 474 0.21 16.99 14.55
N ASP A 475 -0.83 17.85 14.58
CA ASP A 475 -2.22 17.41 14.46
C ASP A 475 -2.48 16.78 13.09
N ALA A 476 -2.02 17.43 12.00
CA ALA A 476 -2.12 16.90 10.64
C ALA A 476 -1.37 15.56 10.49
N MET A 477 -0.15 15.44 11.02
CA MET A 477 0.64 14.20 10.96
C MET A 477 -0.06 13.01 11.65
N GLN A 478 -0.85 13.24 12.69
CA GLN A 478 -1.61 12.17 13.38
C GLN A 478 -2.96 11.85 12.73
N THR A 479 -3.60 12.83 12.12
CA THR A 479 -4.94 12.65 11.52
C THR A 479 -4.88 12.21 10.06
N MET A 480 -3.76 12.47 9.39
CA MET A 480 -3.57 12.08 7.99
C MET A 480 -3.47 10.55 7.89
N PRO A 481 -4.23 9.91 6.98
CA PRO A 481 -4.07 8.50 6.70
C PRO A 481 -2.63 8.16 6.32
N THR A 482 -2.09 7.07 6.89
CA THR A 482 -0.67 6.69 6.72
C THR A 482 -0.26 6.52 5.27
N PHE A 483 -1.16 6.07 4.41
CA PHE A 483 -0.91 5.91 2.97
C PHE A 483 -0.55 7.21 2.25
N VAL A 484 -1.08 8.35 2.70
CA VAL A 484 -0.89 9.65 2.03
C VAL A 484 0.59 10.06 2.03
N TYR A 485 1.33 9.81 3.11
CA TYR A 485 2.77 10.13 3.16
C TYR A 485 3.67 8.97 2.77
N MET A 486 3.14 7.75 2.67
CA MET A 486 3.88 6.60 2.15
C MET A 486 4.14 6.72 0.64
N ILE A 487 3.19 7.27 -0.13
CA ILE A 487 3.33 7.44 -1.58
C ILE A 487 4.54 8.33 -1.93
N PRO A 488 4.68 9.56 -1.42
CA PRO A 488 5.86 10.38 -1.65
C PRO A 488 7.16 9.73 -1.18
N ALA A 489 7.14 9.03 -0.02
CA ALA A 489 8.32 8.34 0.48
C ALA A 489 8.83 7.26 -0.49
N VAL A 490 7.92 6.47 -1.08
CA VAL A 490 8.27 5.48 -2.11
C VAL A 490 8.73 6.12 -3.40
N MET A 491 8.10 7.22 -3.83
CA MET A 491 8.50 7.93 -5.05
C MET A 491 9.91 8.53 -4.94
N LEU A 492 10.30 9.02 -3.76
CA LEU A 492 11.61 9.66 -3.54
C LEU A 492 12.72 8.64 -3.28
N LEU A 493 12.44 7.55 -2.57
CA LEU A 493 13.45 6.62 -2.04
C LEU A 493 13.34 5.19 -2.61
N GLY A 494 12.31 4.93 -3.42
CA GLY A 494 11.97 3.57 -3.89
C GLY A 494 11.29 2.76 -2.77
N PRO A 495 10.70 1.58 -3.08
CA PRO A 495 10.10 0.72 -2.06
C PRO A 495 11.15 0.00 -1.22
N GLY A 496 10.80 -0.36 0.03
CA GLY A 496 11.64 -1.12 0.95
C GLY A 496 11.69 -0.58 2.37
N LYS A 497 12.73 -0.97 3.13
CA LYS A 497 12.87 -0.63 4.56
C LYS A 497 13.04 0.87 4.80
N VAL A 498 13.73 1.61 3.92
CA VAL A 498 14.01 3.04 4.13
C VAL A 498 12.74 3.90 4.12
N PRO A 499 11.87 3.86 3.08
CA PRO A 499 10.61 4.61 3.12
C PRO A 499 9.70 4.13 4.26
N ALA A 500 9.76 2.84 4.64
CA ALA A 500 9.02 2.31 5.78
C ALA A 500 9.47 2.96 7.11
N VAL A 501 10.77 3.10 7.33
CA VAL A 501 11.31 3.80 8.50
C VAL A 501 10.87 5.26 8.51
N LEU A 502 10.96 5.98 7.38
CA LEU A 502 10.54 7.38 7.33
C LEU A 502 9.04 7.56 7.56
N ALA A 503 8.21 6.73 6.94
CA ALA A 503 6.77 6.74 7.17
C ALA A 503 6.43 6.46 8.65
N THR A 504 7.12 5.49 9.25
CA THR A 504 6.97 5.18 10.68
C THR A 504 7.41 6.36 11.55
N VAL A 505 8.52 7.03 11.23
CA VAL A 505 8.99 8.22 11.96
C VAL A 505 7.96 9.34 11.92
N VAL A 506 7.40 9.66 10.76
CA VAL A 506 6.35 10.70 10.63
C VAL A 506 5.18 10.42 11.57
N TYR A 507 4.75 9.16 11.66
CA TYR A 507 3.63 8.76 12.53
C TYR A 507 4.01 8.69 14.00
N ALA A 508 5.16 8.11 14.33
CA ALA A 508 5.55 7.78 15.70
C ALA A 508 6.28 8.90 16.46
N VAL A 509 6.76 9.95 15.78
CA VAL A 509 7.48 11.06 16.43
C VAL A 509 6.56 11.98 17.26
N VAL A 510 5.27 12.03 16.94
CA VAL A 510 4.34 13.00 17.52
C VAL A 510 4.14 12.83 19.03
N PRO A 511 3.94 11.61 19.58
CA PRO A 511 3.80 11.42 21.01
C PRO A 511 5.01 11.92 21.81
N VAL A 512 6.23 11.61 21.37
CA VAL A 512 7.41 12.05 22.11
C VAL A 512 7.56 13.57 22.09
N ILE A 513 7.23 14.25 20.98
CA ILE A 513 7.23 15.72 20.91
C ILE A 513 6.22 16.30 21.90
N ARG A 514 4.98 15.81 21.85
CA ARG A 514 3.88 16.32 22.69
C ARG A 514 4.12 16.07 24.16
N LEU A 515 4.49 14.85 24.53
CA LEU A 515 4.68 14.49 25.93
C LEU A 515 5.96 15.09 26.52
N THR A 516 7.01 15.28 25.72
CA THR A 516 8.18 16.05 26.15
C THR A 516 7.81 17.51 26.42
N SER A 517 7.13 18.15 25.50
CA SER A 517 6.69 19.54 25.69
C SER A 517 5.74 19.69 26.88
N HIS A 518 4.76 18.79 26.99
CA HIS A 518 3.79 18.80 28.09
C HIS A 518 4.45 18.53 29.43
N GLY A 519 5.32 17.55 29.55
CA GLY A 519 6.03 17.23 30.78
C GLY A 519 6.90 18.40 31.29
N ILE A 520 7.60 19.09 30.36
CA ILE A 520 8.40 20.26 30.71
C ILE A 520 7.51 21.43 31.18
N GLN A 521 6.37 21.64 30.55
CA GLN A 521 5.43 22.72 30.90
C GLN A 521 4.67 22.46 32.20
N GLN A 522 4.55 21.21 32.64
CA GLN A 522 3.86 20.83 33.88
C GLN A 522 4.75 20.83 35.11
N VAL A 523 6.05 21.13 34.97
CA VAL A 523 6.94 21.27 36.14
C VAL A 523 6.46 22.43 37.03
N ASP A 524 6.42 22.18 38.36
CA ASP A 524 5.94 23.15 39.33
C ASP A 524 6.63 24.51 39.13
N PRO A 525 5.88 25.61 38.89
CA PRO A 525 6.43 26.94 38.74
C PRO A 525 7.28 27.40 39.93
N ASN A 526 6.93 26.99 41.15
CA ASN A 526 7.68 27.35 42.34
C ASN A 526 9.10 26.80 42.31
N VAL A 527 9.29 25.59 41.79
CA VAL A 527 10.62 24.98 41.65
C VAL A 527 11.45 25.69 40.58
N VAL A 528 10.80 26.13 39.51
CA VAL A 528 11.43 26.91 38.44
C VAL A 528 11.86 28.29 38.95
N GLU A 529 10.99 28.98 39.72
CA GLU A 529 11.28 30.27 40.33
C GLU A 529 12.39 30.17 41.38
N ALA A 530 12.36 29.14 42.25
CA ALA A 530 13.43 28.89 43.21
C ALA A 530 14.78 28.68 42.51
N SER A 531 14.80 27.89 41.43
CA SER A 531 16.02 27.70 40.62
C SER A 531 16.58 29.03 40.08
N ALA A 532 15.69 29.90 39.59
CA ALA A 532 16.08 31.23 39.10
C ALA A 532 16.57 32.14 40.24
N ALA A 533 15.95 32.09 41.44
CA ALA A 533 16.36 32.83 42.62
C ALA A 533 17.78 32.46 43.11
N PHE A 534 18.18 31.18 42.94
CA PHE A 534 19.55 30.70 43.16
C PHE A 534 20.53 31.04 42.02
N GLY A 535 20.13 31.86 41.03
CA GLY A 535 21.00 32.34 39.96
C GLY A 535 21.20 31.36 38.81
N ALA A 536 20.36 30.33 38.70
CA ALA A 536 20.45 29.40 37.58
C ALA A 536 20.03 30.09 36.26
N SER A 537 20.84 29.91 35.21
CA SER A 537 20.47 30.34 33.86
C SER A 537 19.30 29.51 33.31
N ARG A 538 18.58 30.02 32.28
CA ARG A 538 17.46 29.31 31.63
C ARG A 538 17.85 27.90 31.18
N TRP A 539 19.06 27.71 30.66
CA TRP A 539 19.56 26.40 30.26
C TRP A 539 19.84 25.48 31.44
N GLN A 540 20.40 26.03 32.52
CA GLN A 540 20.61 25.25 33.74
C GLN A 540 19.30 24.81 34.37
N THR A 541 18.30 25.70 34.45
CA THR A 541 16.95 25.36 34.92
C THR A 541 16.32 24.28 34.04
N LEU A 542 16.42 24.42 32.70
CA LEU A 542 15.85 23.43 31.76
C LEU A 542 16.47 22.04 31.95
N PHE A 543 17.82 21.95 31.86
CA PHE A 543 18.49 20.64 31.84
C PHE A 543 18.67 20.02 33.23
N LYS A 544 18.80 20.82 34.29
CA LYS A 544 19.06 20.31 35.63
C LYS A 544 17.81 20.21 36.52
N VAL A 545 16.71 20.89 36.15
CA VAL A 545 15.48 20.92 36.94
C VAL A 545 14.30 20.41 36.16
N GLN A 546 13.96 21.08 35.05
CA GLN A 546 12.72 20.77 34.33
C GLN A 546 12.75 19.40 33.63
N ILE A 547 13.80 19.10 32.86
CA ILE A 547 13.88 17.79 32.13
C ILE A 547 13.94 16.62 33.12
N PRO A 548 14.74 16.64 34.22
CA PRO A 548 14.71 15.56 35.20
C PRO A 548 13.34 15.33 35.83
N GLN A 549 12.61 16.39 36.17
CA GLN A 549 11.25 16.29 36.72
C GLN A 549 10.21 15.84 35.66
N ALA A 550 10.39 16.26 34.42
CA ALA A 550 9.53 15.85 33.29
C ALA A 550 9.81 14.41 32.81
N MET A 551 10.90 13.79 33.29
CA MET A 551 11.36 12.48 32.79
C MET A 551 10.28 11.38 32.80
N PRO A 552 9.41 11.24 33.80
CA PRO A 552 8.34 10.24 33.79
C PRO A 552 7.36 10.44 32.62
N THR A 553 7.00 11.69 32.31
CA THR A 553 6.12 12.03 31.18
C THR A 553 6.84 11.83 29.84
N ILE A 554 8.13 12.18 29.76
CA ILE A 554 8.96 11.94 28.58
C ILE A 554 9.07 10.44 28.30
N MET A 555 9.29 9.60 29.31
CA MET A 555 9.35 8.14 29.17
C MET A 555 8.02 7.56 28.71
N THR A 556 6.90 8.11 29.14
CA THR A 556 5.59 7.76 28.59
C THR A 556 5.50 8.09 27.09
N GLY A 557 6.04 9.24 26.67
CA GLY A 557 6.14 9.62 25.26
C GLY A 557 7.00 8.64 24.44
N ILE A 558 8.14 8.24 24.98
CA ILE A 558 9.02 7.24 24.36
C ILE A 558 8.29 5.90 24.20
N ASN A 559 7.60 5.45 25.25
CA ASN A 559 6.83 4.19 25.19
C ASN A 559 5.73 4.24 24.12
N GLN A 560 4.96 5.33 24.06
CA GLN A 560 3.94 5.51 23.02
C GLN A 560 4.55 5.52 21.61
N THR A 561 5.70 6.20 21.42
CA THR A 561 6.43 6.18 20.14
C THR A 561 6.82 4.77 19.73
N MET A 562 7.31 3.94 20.67
CA MET A 562 7.66 2.54 20.39
C MET A 562 6.42 1.71 19.98
N MET A 563 5.31 1.86 20.69
CA MET A 563 4.07 1.16 20.39
C MET A 563 3.51 1.56 19.01
N MET A 564 3.55 2.86 18.67
CA MET A 564 3.13 3.34 17.37
C MET A 564 4.05 2.83 16.25
N ALA A 565 5.36 2.74 16.48
CA ALA A 565 6.29 2.16 15.51
C ALA A 565 5.99 0.66 15.25
N VAL A 566 5.67 -0.12 16.29
CA VAL A 566 5.26 -1.53 16.12
C VAL A 566 3.92 -1.63 15.37
N ALA A 567 2.96 -0.76 15.65
CA ALA A 567 1.66 -0.75 14.95
C ALA A 567 1.80 -0.51 13.43
N MET A 568 2.84 0.20 13.00
CA MET A 568 3.11 0.48 11.58
C MET A 568 3.65 -0.73 10.79
N VAL A 569 4.08 -1.80 11.45
CA VAL A 569 4.80 -2.93 10.82
C VAL A 569 4.03 -3.53 9.63
N VAL A 570 2.73 -3.80 9.79
CA VAL A 570 1.91 -4.38 8.72
C VAL A 570 1.67 -3.36 7.59
N THR A 571 1.44 -2.10 7.94
CA THR A 571 1.25 -1.02 6.95
C THR A 571 2.52 -0.81 6.11
N CYS A 572 3.69 -0.87 6.74
CA CYS A 572 4.98 -0.76 6.06
C CYS A 572 5.25 -1.93 5.10
N ALA A 573 4.68 -3.10 5.33
CA ALA A 573 4.77 -4.23 4.40
C ALA A 573 4.15 -3.91 3.03
N MET A 574 3.14 -3.04 2.97
CA MET A 574 2.50 -2.62 1.72
C MET A 574 3.41 -1.79 0.79
N ILE A 575 4.51 -1.28 1.31
CA ILE A 575 5.56 -0.59 0.54
C ILE A 575 6.87 -1.38 0.48
N GLY A 576 6.79 -2.68 0.73
CA GLY A 576 7.90 -3.61 0.54
C GLY A 576 8.86 -3.72 1.73
N ALA A 577 8.46 -3.35 2.94
CA ALA A 577 9.25 -3.68 4.13
C ALA A 577 9.05 -5.16 4.48
N ASN A 578 10.14 -5.92 4.41
CA ASN A 578 10.16 -7.32 4.79
C ASN A 578 10.02 -7.52 6.31
N GLY A 579 9.79 -8.77 6.72
CA GLY A 579 9.65 -9.17 8.11
C GLY A 579 8.25 -9.71 8.44
N LEU A 580 7.88 -9.72 9.72
CA LEU A 580 6.60 -10.27 10.20
C LEU A 580 5.37 -9.58 9.59
N GLY A 581 5.46 -8.28 9.30
CA GLY A 581 4.38 -7.53 8.63
C GLY A 581 4.08 -8.06 7.23
N MET A 582 5.12 -8.42 6.47
CA MET A 582 4.97 -9.00 5.13
C MET A 582 4.27 -10.37 5.20
N GLU A 583 4.57 -11.17 6.22
CA GLU A 583 3.89 -12.47 6.44
C GLU A 583 2.40 -12.30 6.71
N VAL A 584 2.03 -11.29 7.52
CA VAL A 584 0.62 -10.96 7.74
C VAL A 584 -0.04 -10.50 6.43
N LEU A 585 0.63 -9.65 5.67
CA LEU A 585 0.10 -9.16 4.38
C LEU A 585 -0.09 -10.30 3.37
N ILE A 586 0.89 -11.21 3.25
CA ILE A 586 0.78 -12.40 2.39
C ILE A 586 -0.39 -13.28 2.84
N ALA A 587 -0.52 -13.49 4.15
CA ALA A 587 -1.58 -14.31 4.72
C ALA A 587 -2.98 -13.73 4.47
N ILE A 588 -3.16 -12.42 4.60
CA ILE A 588 -4.41 -11.72 4.27
C ILE A 588 -4.71 -11.91 2.78
N ASN A 589 -3.73 -11.64 1.92
CA ASN A 589 -3.92 -11.72 0.48
C ASN A 589 -4.18 -13.15 -0.03
N ARG A 590 -3.66 -14.18 0.66
CA ARG A 590 -3.88 -15.60 0.32
C ARG A 590 -4.99 -16.27 1.13
N THR A 591 -5.62 -15.56 2.04
CA THR A 591 -6.64 -16.10 2.97
C THR A 591 -6.09 -17.26 3.84
N GLU A 592 -4.80 -17.23 4.17
CA GLU A 592 -4.09 -18.22 4.99
C GLU A 592 -4.23 -17.86 6.47
N SER A 593 -5.39 -18.14 7.09
CA SER A 593 -5.70 -17.72 8.47
C SER A 593 -4.67 -18.19 9.50
N GLY A 594 -4.15 -19.43 9.38
CA GLY A 594 -3.14 -19.97 10.30
C GLY A 594 -1.82 -19.18 10.24
N ARG A 595 -1.32 -18.91 9.03
CA ARG A 595 -0.10 -18.12 8.81
C ARG A 595 -0.24 -16.69 9.36
N GLY A 596 -1.37 -16.04 9.06
CA GLY A 596 -1.66 -14.68 9.53
C GLY A 596 -1.76 -14.58 11.05
N LEU A 597 -2.42 -15.56 11.69
CA LEU A 597 -2.56 -15.63 13.14
C LEU A 597 -1.19 -15.79 13.83
N ILE A 598 -0.35 -16.70 13.36
CA ILE A 598 0.97 -16.97 13.96
C ILE A 598 1.90 -15.74 13.78
N ALA A 599 1.92 -15.14 12.60
CA ALA A 599 2.70 -13.92 12.35
C ALA A 599 2.18 -12.75 13.21
N GLY A 600 0.86 -12.57 13.30
CA GLY A 600 0.22 -11.56 14.14
C GLY A 600 0.52 -11.73 15.62
N ILE A 601 0.42 -12.97 16.16
CA ILE A 601 0.78 -13.29 17.54
C ILE A 601 2.27 -12.98 17.78
N SER A 602 3.14 -13.26 16.83
CA SER A 602 4.58 -12.96 16.94
C SER A 602 4.82 -11.45 17.09
N ILE A 603 4.11 -10.61 16.31
CA ILE A 603 4.16 -9.14 16.45
C ILE A 603 3.67 -8.71 17.85
N VAL A 604 2.57 -9.28 18.32
CA VAL A 604 2.00 -8.97 19.64
C VAL A 604 2.96 -9.35 20.77
N ILE A 605 3.63 -10.50 20.70
CA ILE A 605 4.63 -10.92 21.69
C ILE A 605 5.75 -9.89 21.77
N ILE A 606 6.29 -9.46 20.63
CA ILE A 606 7.35 -8.44 20.56
C ILE A 606 6.85 -7.13 21.16
N ALA A 607 5.65 -6.68 20.77
CA ALA A 607 5.05 -5.45 21.29
C ALA A 607 4.92 -5.47 22.81
N ILE A 608 4.42 -6.57 23.39
CA ILE A 608 4.26 -6.74 24.84
C ILE A 608 5.63 -6.70 25.53
N ILE A 609 6.64 -7.40 25.02
CA ILE A 609 7.97 -7.43 25.60
C ILE A 609 8.57 -6.01 25.63
N ILE A 610 8.52 -5.30 24.49
CA ILE A 610 9.01 -3.93 24.36
C ILE A 610 8.27 -3.01 25.32
N ASP A 611 6.94 -3.02 25.33
CA ASP A 611 6.11 -2.18 26.21
C ASP A 611 6.46 -2.39 27.67
N ARG A 612 6.49 -3.63 28.14
CA ARG A 612 6.74 -3.95 29.55
C ARG A 612 8.16 -3.61 30.00
N LEU A 613 9.16 -3.83 29.15
CA LEU A 613 10.54 -3.44 29.46
C LEU A 613 10.67 -1.93 29.54
N THR A 614 10.06 -1.19 28.62
CA THR A 614 10.11 0.28 28.60
C THR A 614 9.36 0.91 29.79
N GLN A 615 8.17 0.38 30.15
CA GLN A 615 7.42 0.82 31.34
C GLN A 615 8.21 0.57 32.61
N SER A 616 8.82 -0.61 32.75
CA SER A 616 9.61 -0.95 33.94
C SER A 616 10.85 -0.06 34.09
N LEU A 617 11.45 0.38 32.98
CA LEU A 617 12.53 1.40 33.00
C LEU A 617 12.02 2.76 33.50
N ALA A 618 10.81 3.15 33.08
CA ALA A 618 10.18 4.39 33.50
C ALA A 618 9.84 4.39 35.01
N ASP A 619 9.31 3.29 35.52
CA ASP A 619 8.91 3.13 36.92
C ASP A 619 10.11 3.12 37.88
N LYS A 620 11.19 2.40 37.55
CA LYS A 620 12.44 2.46 38.35
C LYS A 620 13.03 3.86 38.46
N LYS A 621 12.86 4.68 37.44
CA LYS A 621 13.29 6.07 37.45
C LYS A 621 12.38 6.99 38.27
N LYS A 622 11.09 6.60 38.52
CA LYS A 622 10.16 7.29 39.42
C LYS A 622 10.51 7.01 40.90
N GLU A 623 10.94 5.79 41.20
CA GLU A 623 11.30 5.41 42.56
C GLU A 623 12.61 6.04 43.05
N GLY A 624 13.30 6.80 42.18
CA GLY A 624 14.27 7.85 42.57
C GLY A 624 15.51 7.37 43.28
N LYS A 625 15.84 6.14 43.07
CA LYS A 625 16.82 5.49 43.88
C LYS A 625 17.82 4.73 43.06
#